data_b114eadd91c44c3bde4fb392de7b0836
#
_entry.id   b114eadd91c44c3bde4fb392de7b0836
#
_cell.length_a   1.000
_cell.length_b   1.000
_cell.length_c   1.000
_cell.angle_alpha   90.00
_cell.angle_beta   90.00
_cell.angle_gamma   90.00
#
_symmetry.space_group_name_H-M   'P 1'
#
loop_
_entity.id
_entity.type
_entity.pdbx_description
1 polymer ?
#
loop_
_entity_poly.entity_id
_entity_poly.type
_entity_poly.pdbx_seq_one_letter_code
_entity_poly.pdbx_strand_id
1 'polypeptide(L)'
;MWRFFYTGLMYLIQPFVLFFMLLRSLKAPNYRKRLGERYGIYANLVKPAQDGIVIHAASVGEVIAATPLVKRIQKEYPNLPITFTTVTPTGSERVKAAFGETVVHCYLPYDLPCVINRFIDFIQPKVFIVIETELWPNLIDCLARRNIPFIVANARLSARSARRYGKVKQHLQYMLSQISLIAPQDSISGKRYLELGYEKDRLQLTGNIKYDLVVSDELLKDIATLHESWAKDRQIWIAASTHEGEEELILQAHHLLLKKHPNLLLLLVPRHPERFNSVADLIEKANFNFIRRSTGEIPS
;
A
#
# COMPACT_ATOMS: atom_id res chain seq x y z
N MET A 1 17.98 -24.92 -9.25
CA MET A 1 19.18 -24.21 -9.77
C MET A 1 19.00 -22.68 -9.76
N TRP A 2 17.97 -22.11 -10.40
CA TRP A 2 17.74 -20.65 -10.46
C TRP A 2 17.62 -19.97 -9.08
N ARG A 3 16.88 -20.55 -8.13
CA ARG A 3 16.75 -20.01 -6.78
C ARG A 3 18.08 -19.96 -6.03
N PHE A 4 19.00 -20.90 -6.32
CA PHE A 4 20.35 -20.87 -5.75
C PHE A 4 21.11 -19.62 -6.20
N PHE A 5 21.06 -19.30 -7.51
CA PHE A 5 21.67 -18.07 -8.03
C PHE A 5 21.01 -16.82 -7.46
N TYR A 6 19.69 -16.80 -7.39
CA TYR A 6 18.94 -15.71 -6.75
C TYR A 6 19.39 -15.52 -5.29
N THR A 7 19.46 -16.59 -4.53
CA THR A 7 19.88 -16.56 -3.12
C THR A 7 21.33 -16.08 -2.98
N GLY A 8 22.24 -16.56 -3.81
CA GLY A 8 23.62 -16.08 -3.83
C GLY A 8 23.70 -14.58 -4.11
N LEU A 9 22.93 -14.10 -5.10
CA LEU A 9 22.84 -12.68 -5.40
C LEU A 9 22.28 -11.89 -4.20
N MET A 10 21.22 -12.40 -3.55
CA MET A 10 20.63 -11.75 -2.37
C MET A 10 21.62 -11.61 -1.23
N TYR A 11 22.49 -12.60 -0.99
CA TYR A 11 23.58 -12.48 -0.01
C TYR A 11 24.63 -11.45 -0.45
N LEU A 12 25.02 -11.47 -1.72
CA LEU A 12 26.06 -10.57 -2.27
C LEU A 12 25.66 -9.09 -2.18
N ILE A 13 24.39 -8.77 -2.36
CA ILE A 13 23.91 -7.37 -2.33
C ILE A 13 23.70 -6.84 -0.90
N GLN A 14 23.68 -7.70 0.16
CA GLN A 14 23.39 -7.24 1.53
C GLN A 14 24.27 -6.10 2.03
N PRO A 15 25.59 -6.07 1.82
CA PRO A 15 26.42 -4.95 2.24
C PRO A 15 25.97 -3.62 1.62
N PHE A 16 25.57 -3.62 0.34
CA PHE A 16 25.07 -2.44 -0.35
C PHE A 16 23.69 -2.02 0.16
N VAL A 17 22.81 -2.99 0.44
CA VAL A 17 21.49 -2.74 1.03
C VAL A 17 21.65 -2.08 2.41
N LEU A 18 22.52 -2.62 3.26
CA LEU A 18 22.81 -2.05 4.58
C LEU A 18 23.39 -0.64 4.47
N PHE A 19 24.36 -0.44 3.59
CA PHE A 19 24.96 0.88 3.34
C PHE A 19 23.92 1.89 2.86
N PHE A 20 23.07 1.51 1.89
CA PHE A 20 21.97 2.35 1.40
C PHE A 20 20.97 2.70 2.51
N MET A 21 20.62 1.73 3.35
CA MET A 21 19.73 1.95 4.51
C MET A 21 20.34 2.94 5.51
N LEU A 22 21.65 2.84 5.77
CA LEU A 22 22.35 3.77 6.63
C LEU A 22 22.37 5.18 6.04
N LEU A 23 22.69 5.33 4.75
CA LEU A 23 22.63 6.63 4.04
C LEU A 23 21.22 7.23 4.08
N ARG A 24 20.20 6.43 3.78
CA ARG A 24 18.80 6.88 3.83
C ARG A 24 18.39 7.31 5.24
N SER A 25 18.95 6.67 6.26
CA SER A 25 18.69 7.00 7.66
C SER A 25 19.22 8.36 8.09
N LEU A 26 20.16 8.96 7.36
CA LEU A 26 20.63 10.33 7.62
C LEU A 26 19.50 11.35 7.37
N LYS A 27 18.69 11.12 6.34
CA LYS A 27 17.51 11.96 6.01
C LYS A 27 16.24 11.52 6.74
N ALA A 28 16.12 10.24 7.08
CA ALA A 28 14.95 9.64 7.72
C ALA A 28 15.38 8.68 8.84
N PRO A 29 15.63 9.16 10.08
CA PRO A 29 16.19 8.37 11.19
C PRO A 29 15.41 7.10 11.53
N ASN A 30 14.11 7.05 11.24
CA ASN A 30 13.26 5.89 11.47
C ASN A 30 13.69 4.63 10.69
N TYR A 31 14.50 4.78 9.61
CA TYR A 31 15.05 3.63 8.88
C TYR A 31 16.11 2.85 9.67
N ARG A 32 16.77 3.46 10.66
CA ARG A 32 17.72 2.77 11.58
C ARG A 32 17.02 2.01 12.69
N LYS A 33 15.81 2.45 13.06
CA LYS A 33 15.04 1.79 14.10
C LYS A 33 14.58 0.42 13.62
N ARG A 34 14.59 -0.55 14.53
CA ARG A 34 14.10 -1.91 14.26
C ARG A 34 14.79 -2.63 13.09
N LEU A 35 16.06 -2.27 12.80
CA LEU A 35 16.83 -2.88 11.69
C LEU A 35 17.01 -4.40 11.89
N GLY A 36 17.10 -4.87 13.14
CA GLY A 36 17.21 -6.29 13.49
C GLY A 36 16.06 -7.13 12.92
N GLU A 37 14.82 -6.60 12.87
CA GLU A 37 13.66 -7.31 12.34
C GLU A 37 13.85 -7.69 10.87
N ARG A 38 14.52 -6.83 10.08
CA ARG A 38 14.85 -7.08 8.67
C ARG A 38 15.83 -8.23 8.48
N TYR A 39 16.52 -8.61 9.55
CA TYR A 39 17.43 -9.76 9.62
C TYR A 39 16.88 -10.89 10.50
N GLY A 40 15.59 -10.86 10.83
CA GLY A 40 14.93 -11.90 11.61
C GLY A 40 15.32 -11.90 13.09
N ILE A 41 15.66 -10.73 13.66
CA ILE A 41 16.01 -10.55 15.08
C ILE A 41 14.88 -9.74 15.73
N TYR A 42 14.10 -10.38 16.62
CA TYR A 42 12.87 -9.84 17.21
C TYR A 42 12.98 -9.63 18.73
N ALA A 43 14.17 -9.26 19.23
CA ALA A 43 14.45 -9.15 20.68
C ALA A 43 13.47 -8.25 21.46
N ASN A 44 12.91 -7.23 20.80
CA ASN A 44 12.01 -6.25 21.41
C ASN A 44 10.53 -6.41 20.95
N LEU A 45 10.21 -7.51 20.28
CA LEU A 45 8.85 -7.78 19.82
C LEU A 45 8.24 -8.92 20.66
N VAL A 46 7.05 -8.67 21.18
CA VAL A 46 6.28 -9.74 21.82
C VAL A 46 5.97 -10.81 20.79
N LYS A 47 6.29 -12.07 21.11
CA LYS A 47 6.02 -13.18 20.20
C LYS A 47 4.52 -13.27 19.96
N PRO A 48 4.04 -13.24 18.69
CA PRO A 48 2.63 -13.42 18.39
C PRO A 48 2.11 -14.80 18.85
N ALA A 49 0.82 -14.90 19.06
CA ALA A 49 0.20 -16.22 19.23
C ALA A 49 0.33 -17.01 17.92
N GLN A 50 0.49 -18.33 18.06
CA GLN A 50 0.64 -19.25 16.93
C GLN A 50 -0.65 -19.38 16.13
N ASP A 51 -0.58 -19.97 14.95
CA ASP A 51 -1.70 -20.26 14.05
C ASP A 51 -2.50 -19.04 13.59
N GLY A 52 -1.87 -17.85 13.65
CA GLY A 52 -2.43 -16.62 13.14
C GLY A 52 -2.29 -16.44 11.63
N ILE A 53 -2.70 -15.28 11.16
CA ILE A 53 -2.53 -14.85 9.76
C ILE A 53 -1.42 -13.80 9.69
N VAL A 54 -0.51 -13.93 8.72
CA VAL A 54 0.38 -12.84 8.32
C VAL A 54 -0.22 -12.10 7.13
N ILE A 55 -0.30 -10.78 7.22
CA ILE A 55 -0.68 -9.89 6.11
C ILE A 55 0.50 -8.98 5.80
N HIS A 56 0.97 -9.01 4.57
CA HIS A 56 2.07 -8.18 4.11
C HIS A 56 1.59 -7.09 3.13
N ALA A 57 1.96 -5.84 3.43
CA ALA A 57 1.77 -4.70 2.54
C ALA A 57 3.04 -3.84 2.53
N ALA A 58 3.69 -3.70 1.38
CA ALA A 58 5.00 -3.06 1.27
C ALA A 58 4.94 -1.54 1.44
N SER A 59 3.86 -0.89 0.99
CA SER A 59 3.70 0.56 0.94
C SER A 59 2.52 1.06 1.78
N VAL A 60 2.50 2.37 2.07
CA VAL A 60 1.35 3.04 2.73
C VAL A 60 0.05 2.83 1.95
N GLY A 61 0.11 2.90 0.61
CA GLY A 61 -1.06 2.69 -0.25
C GLY A 61 -1.64 1.27 -0.12
N GLU A 62 -0.77 0.27 -0.04
CA GLU A 62 -1.17 -1.12 0.17
C GLU A 62 -1.72 -1.36 1.59
N VAL A 63 -1.15 -0.71 2.63
CA VAL A 63 -1.70 -0.76 3.99
C VAL A 63 -3.12 -0.21 4.03
N ILE A 64 -3.35 0.94 3.35
CA ILE A 64 -4.70 1.52 3.24
C ILE A 64 -5.64 0.56 2.51
N ALA A 65 -5.20 -0.01 1.39
CA ALA A 65 -5.98 -0.97 0.64
C ALA A 65 -6.31 -2.25 1.43
N ALA A 66 -5.37 -2.74 2.24
CA ALA A 66 -5.55 -3.92 3.08
C ALA A 66 -6.46 -3.68 4.30
N THR A 67 -6.64 -2.42 4.72
CA THR A 67 -7.37 -2.08 5.96
C THR A 67 -8.80 -2.66 5.99
N PRO A 68 -9.63 -2.58 4.94
CA PRO A 68 -10.96 -3.18 4.94
C PRO A 68 -10.92 -4.70 5.12
N LEU A 69 -10.00 -5.38 4.44
CA LEU A 69 -9.80 -6.82 4.57
C LEU A 69 -9.45 -7.22 6.00
N VAL A 70 -8.48 -6.53 6.60
CA VAL A 70 -8.05 -6.82 7.99
C VAL A 70 -9.19 -6.61 8.97
N LYS A 71 -9.92 -5.49 8.86
CA LYS A 71 -11.09 -5.20 9.71
C LYS A 71 -12.19 -6.25 9.54
N ARG A 72 -12.40 -6.73 8.32
CA ARG A 72 -13.37 -7.80 8.05
C ARG A 72 -12.95 -9.12 8.69
N ILE A 73 -11.67 -9.49 8.58
CA ILE A 73 -11.11 -10.68 9.24
C ILE A 73 -11.27 -10.56 10.76
N GLN A 74 -10.91 -9.42 11.36
CA GLN A 74 -11.07 -9.19 12.80
C GLN A 74 -12.53 -9.32 13.27
N LYS A 75 -13.47 -8.84 12.46
CA LYS A 75 -14.90 -8.94 12.76
C LYS A 75 -15.42 -10.38 12.70
N GLU A 76 -15.01 -11.14 11.69
CA GLU A 76 -15.47 -12.52 11.49
C GLU A 76 -14.72 -13.54 12.35
N TYR A 77 -13.46 -13.24 12.67
CA TYR A 77 -12.57 -14.11 13.44
C TYR A 77 -11.89 -13.32 14.58
N PRO A 78 -12.65 -12.89 15.61
CA PRO A 78 -12.14 -11.95 16.63
C PRO A 78 -10.97 -12.48 17.46
N ASN A 79 -10.83 -13.79 17.56
CA ASN A 79 -9.74 -14.44 18.31
C ASN A 79 -8.54 -14.84 17.45
N LEU A 80 -8.56 -14.55 16.13
CA LEU A 80 -7.50 -14.95 15.22
C LEU A 80 -6.33 -13.96 15.33
N PRO A 81 -5.13 -14.41 15.71
CA PRO A 81 -3.97 -13.53 15.77
C PRO A 81 -3.60 -13.01 14.38
N ILE A 82 -3.38 -11.70 14.27
CA ILE A 82 -2.95 -11.08 13.02
C ILE A 82 -1.59 -10.44 13.21
N THR A 83 -0.62 -10.84 12.37
CA THR A 83 0.65 -10.16 12.23
C THR A 83 0.64 -9.35 10.94
N PHE A 84 0.83 -8.05 11.04
CA PHE A 84 0.92 -7.18 9.87
C PHE A 84 2.38 -6.84 9.59
N THR A 85 2.85 -7.05 8.36
CA THR A 85 4.23 -6.74 7.98
C THR A 85 4.30 -5.64 6.92
N THR A 86 5.31 -4.76 7.05
CA THR A 86 5.60 -3.71 6.06
C THR A 86 7.09 -3.67 5.74
N VAL A 87 7.48 -2.85 4.74
CA VAL A 87 8.92 -2.63 4.44
C VAL A 87 9.38 -1.20 4.75
N THR A 88 8.45 -0.25 5.01
CA THR A 88 8.79 1.17 5.23
C THR A 88 8.34 1.66 6.61
N PRO A 89 9.07 2.65 7.22
CA PRO A 89 8.64 3.26 8.47
C PRO A 89 7.26 3.91 8.38
N THR A 90 6.96 4.60 7.28
CA THR A 90 5.65 5.21 7.04
C THR A 90 4.52 4.17 6.94
N GLY A 91 4.80 3.00 6.35
CA GLY A 91 3.88 1.86 6.36
C GLY A 91 3.63 1.36 7.79
N SER A 92 4.69 1.23 8.60
CA SER A 92 4.60 0.86 10.02
C SER A 92 3.73 1.83 10.82
N GLU A 93 3.95 3.14 10.66
CA GLU A 93 3.15 4.20 11.30
C GLU A 93 1.69 4.12 10.88
N ARG A 94 1.43 3.83 9.60
CA ARG A 94 0.06 3.68 9.09
C ARG A 94 -0.65 2.45 9.67
N VAL A 95 0.04 1.31 9.82
CA VAL A 95 -0.51 0.11 10.49
C VAL A 95 -0.86 0.44 11.94
N LYS A 96 0.06 1.09 12.67
CA LYS A 96 -0.19 1.50 14.05
C LYS A 96 -1.38 2.45 14.17
N ALA A 97 -1.52 3.42 13.28
CA ALA A 97 -2.65 4.35 13.26
C ALA A 97 -3.98 3.67 12.93
N ALA A 98 -3.98 2.61 12.08
CA ALA A 98 -5.20 1.94 11.65
C ALA A 98 -5.70 0.87 12.63
N PHE A 99 -4.79 0.20 13.36
CA PHE A 99 -5.10 -1.00 14.13
C PHE A 99 -4.63 -0.94 15.60
N GLY A 100 -3.80 0.04 15.99
CA GLY A 100 -3.24 0.11 17.34
C GLY A 100 -2.53 -1.18 17.73
N GLU A 101 -2.91 -1.74 18.87
CA GLU A 101 -2.37 -2.98 19.43
C GLU A 101 -3.20 -4.23 19.04
N THR A 102 -4.23 -4.08 18.18
CA THR A 102 -5.07 -5.21 17.74
C THR A 102 -4.38 -6.14 16.73
N VAL A 103 -3.25 -5.73 16.21
CA VAL A 103 -2.36 -6.52 15.36
C VAL A 103 -0.92 -6.40 15.83
N VAL A 104 -0.14 -7.47 15.72
CA VAL A 104 1.31 -7.39 15.91
C VAL A 104 1.94 -6.86 14.64
N HIS A 105 2.78 -5.82 14.73
CA HIS A 105 3.47 -5.28 13.56
C HIS A 105 4.97 -5.53 13.63
N CYS A 106 5.55 -6.06 12.52
CA CYS A 106 6.98 -6.10 12.29
C CYS A 106 7.35 -5.79 10.83
N TYR A 107 8.64 -5.52 10.58
CA TYR A 107 9.11 -5.43 9.20
C TYR A 107 9.26 -6.82 8.58
N LEU A 108 8.84 -6.95 7.30
CA LEU A 108 9.17 -8.14 6.53
C LEU A 108 10.70 -8.24 6.40
N PRO A 109 11.29 -9.37 6.75
CA PRO A 109 12.73 -9.53 6.64
C PRO A 109 13.19 -9.64 5.18
N TYR A 110 14.48 -9.44 4.95
CA TYR A 110 15.08 -9.66 3.63
C TYR A 110 14.94 -11.13 3.21
N ASP A 111 14.79 -11.35 1.91
CA ASP A 111 14.51 -12.68 1.35
C ASP A 111 15.74 -13.59 1.33
N LEU A 112 16.32 -13.79 2.50
CA LEU A 112 17.46 -14.69 2.76
C LEU A 112 16.95 -15.94 3.48
N PRO A 113 17.28 -17.16 3.04
CA PRO A 113 16.71 -18.39 3.61
C PRO A 113 16.82 -18.49 5.14
N CYS A 114 17.99 -18.18 5.71
CA CYS A 114 18.19 -18.23 7.15
C CYS A 114 17.34 -17.18 7.91
N VAL A 115 17.16 -16.02 7.31
CA VAL A 115 16.38 -14.92 7.89
C VAL A 115 14.88 -15.21 7.81
N ILE A 116 14.42 -15.69 6.65
CA ILE A 116 13.02 -16.11 6.45
C ILE A 116 12.66 -17.27 7.37
N ASN A 117 13.53 -18.27 7.51
CA ASN A 117 13.27 -19.37 8.45
C ASN A 117 13.07 -18.87 9.88
N ARG A 118 13.97 -17.99 10.38
CA ARG A 118 13.82 -17.39 11.71
C ARG A 118 12.51 -16.60 11.87
N PHE A 119 12.11 -15.88 10.82
CA PHE A 119 10.85 -15.14 10.80
C PHE A 119 9.64 -16.07 10.93
N ILE A 120 9.58 -17.11 10.10
CA ILE A 120 8.47 -18.07 10.12
C ILE A 120 8.46 -18.89 11.43
N ASP A 121 9.63 -19.25 11.98
CA ASP A 121 9.74 -19.91 13.29
C ASP A 121 9.29 -19.01 14.45
N PHE A 122 9.48 -17.70 14.33
CA PHE A 122 9.04 -16.73 15.32
C PHE A 122 7.53 -16.47 15.26
N ILE A 123 6.96 -16.27 14.05
CA ILE A 123 5.54 -15.93 13.87
C ILE A 123 4.65 -17.18 13.90
N GLN A 124 5.08 -18.31 13.32
CA GLN A 124 4.33 -19.55 13.17
C GLN A 124 2.92 -19.35 12.59
N PRO A 125 2.82 -18.78 11.37
CA PRO A 125 1.52 -18.44 10.79
C PRO A 125 0.82 -19.66 10.20
N LYS A 126 -0.51 -19.68 10.23
CA LYS A 126 -1.34 -20.64 9.51
C LYS A 126 -1.56 -20.27 8.04
N VAL A 127 -1.54 -18.98 7.72
CA VAL A 127 -1.72 -18.45 6.35
C VAL A 127 -0.86 -17.20 6.18
N PHE A 128 -0.29 -17.03 4.99
CA PHE A 128 0.46 -15.85 4.62
C PHE A 128 -0.21 -15.15 3.42
N ILE A 129 -0.63 -13.90 3.60
CA ILE A 129 -1.31 -13.11 2.58
C ILE A 129 -0.42 -11.92 2.22
N VAL A 130 -0.15 -11.74 0.93
CA VAL A 130 0.51 -10.53 0.42
C VAL A 130 -0.46 -9.69 -0.39
N ILE A 131 -0.31 -8.38 -0.30
CA ILE A 131 -1.11 -7.42 -1.06
C ILE A 131 -0.34 -7.00 -2.33
N GLU A 132 -1.04 -6.94 -3.45
CA GLU A 132 -0.53 -6.59 -4.78
C GLU A 132 0.48 -7.60 -5.35
N THR A 133 1.76 -7.22 -5.55
CA THR A 133 2.73 -8.06 -6.30
C THR A 133 4.05 -8.19 -5.53
N GLU A 134 4.01 -8.91 -4.42
CA GLU A 134 5.18 -9.16 -3.58
C GLU A 134 5.60 -10.64 -3.67
N LEU A 135 6.28 -10.99 -4.77
CA LEU A 135 6.71 -12.36 -5.05
C LEU A 135 8.19 -12.56 -4.62
N TRP A 136 8.40 -13.07 -3.42
CA TRP A 136 9.71 -13.31 -2.82
C TRP A 136 10.06 -14.81 -2.89
N PRO A 137 11.02 -15.23 -3.75
CA PRO A 137 11.25 -16.64 -4.04
C PRO A 137 11.63 -17.52 -2.84
N ASN A 138 12.43 -17.00 -1.90
CA ASN A 138 12.83 -17.79 -0.73
C ASN A 138 11.70 -17.84 0.32
N LEU A 139 10.92 -16.78 0.47
CA LEU A 139 9.74 -16.75 1.32
C LEU A 139 8.70 -17.77 0.83
N ILE A 140 8.35 -17.73 -0.47
CA ILE A 140 7.38 -18.64 -1.07
C ILE A 140 7.81 -20.11 -0.90
N ASP A 141 9.07 -20.42 -1.20
CA ASP A 141 9.62 -21.78 -1.03
C ASP A 141 9.64 -22.22 0.45
N CYS A 142 9.97 -21.33 1.37
CA CYS A 142 9.96 -21.63 2.81
C CYS A 142 8.55 -21.99 3.29
N LEU A 143 7.55 -21.18 2.90
CA LEU A 143 6.15 -21.41 3.24
C LEU A 143 5.62 -22.72 2.61
N ALA A 144 5.91 -22.96 1.33
CA ALA A 144 5.51 -24.17 0.63
C ALA A 144 6.08 -25.45 1.30
N ARG A 145 7.36 -25.44 1.68
CA ARG A 145 7.98 -26.59 2.40
C ARG A 145 7.38 -26.85 3.78
N ARG A 146 6.75 -25.83 4.37
CA ARG A 146 6.08 -25.94 5.69
C ARG A 146 4.58 -26.15 5.55
N ASN A 147 4.06 -26.34 4.33
CA ASN A 147 2.65 -26.44 4.02
C ASN A 147 1.82 -25.25 4.53
N ILE A 148 2.41 -24.06 4.56
CA ILE A 148 1.73 -22.82 4.91
C ILE A 148 1.22 -22.17 3.62
N PRO A 149 -0.11 -22.02 3.44
CA PRO A 149 -0.70 -21.39 2.27
C PRO A 149 -0.21 -19.96 2.07
N PHE A 150 0.22 -19.66 0.83
CA PHE A 150 0.60 -18.33 0.40
C PHE A 150 -0.43 -17.79 -0.58
N ILE A 151 -1.03 -16.64 -0.25
CA ILE A 151 -2.10 -16.01 -1.00
C ILE A 151 -1.64 -14.64 -1.49
N VAL A 152 -1.88 -14.34 -2.76
CA VAL A 152 -1.67 -13.01 -3.34
C VAL A 152 -3.02 -12.34 -3.51
N ALA A 153 -3.36 -11.42 -2.63
CA ALA A 153 -4.62 -10.68 -2.65
C ALA A 153 -4.46 -9.33 -3.38
N ASN A 154 -5.52 -8.88 -4.05
CA ASN A 154 -5.50 -7.67 -4.88
C ASN A 154 -4.36 -7.70 -5.91
N ALA A 155 -4.07 -8.86 -6.48
CA ALA A 155 -2.91 -9.08 -7.30
C ALA A 155 -2.94 -8.18 -8.56
N ARG A 156 -1.88 -7.39 -8.73
CA ARG A 156 -1.71 -6.50 -9.87
C ARG A 156 -0.45 -6.85 -10.63
N LEU A 157 -0.57 -7.12 -11.92
CA LEU A 157 0.57 -7.43 -12.77
C LEU A 157 0.62 -6.50 -13.98
N SER A 158 1.56 -5.55 -13.98
CA SER A 158 1.72 -4.62 -15.10
C SER A 158 2.23 -5.33 -16.36
N ALA A 159 1.94 -4.79 -17.56
CA ALA A 159 2.47 -5.31 -18.81
C ALA A 159 4.00 -5.36 -18.84
N ARG A 160 4.66 -4.36 -18.21
CA ARG A 160 6.12 -4.30 -18.08
C ARG A 160 6.66 -5.44 -17.21
N SER A 161 6.02 -5.69 -16.06
CA SER A 161 6.40 -6.78 -15.15
C SER A 161 6.14 -8.14 -15.79
N ALA A 162 4.99 -8.34 -16.43
CA ALA A 162 4.68 -9.59 -17.15
C ALA A 162 5.71 -9.91 -18.23
N ARG A 163 6.14 -8.92 -19.02
CA ARG A 163 7.20 -9.10 -20.02
C ARG A 163 8.56 -9.46 -19.39
N ARG A 164 8.91 -8.87 -18.24
CA ARG A 164 10.15 -9.21 -17.52
C ARG A 164 10.08 -10.63 -16.96
N TYR A 165 8.99 -10.99 -16.35
CA TYR A 165 8.76 -12.34 -15.83
C TYR A 165 8.71 -13.40 -16.95
N GLY A 166 8.16 -13.06 -18.11
CA GLY A 166 8.15 -13.95 -19.28
C GLY A 166 9.54 -14.38 -19.76
N LYS A 167 10.59 -13.55 -19.55
CA LYS A 167 11.97 -13.90 -19.90
C LYS A 167 12.55 -15.04 -19.04
N VAL A 168 12.00 -15.28 -17.86
CA VAL A 168 12.41 -16.32 -16.91
C VAL A 168 11.26 -17.29 -16.60
N LYS A 169 10.34 -17.45 -17.56
CA LYS A 169 9.07 -18.15 -17.38
C LYS A 169 9.21 -19.54 -16.75
N GLN A 170 10.15 -20.36 -17.20
CA GLN A 170 10.34 -21.73 -16.66
C GLN A 170 10.65 -21.72 -15.15
N HIS A 171 11.45 -20.76 -14.69
CA HIS A 171 11.82 -20.63 -13.28
C HIS A 171 10.68 -20.03 -12.46
N LEU A 172 9.94 -19.10 -13.07
CA LEU A 172 8.78 -18.47 -12.46
C LEU A 172 7.65 -19.47 -12.27
N GLN A 173 7.39 -20.36 -13.23
CA GLN A 173 6.36 -21.39 -13.15
C GLN A 173 6.50 -22.24 -11.89
N TYR A 174 7.72 -22.69 -11.57
CA TYR A 174 7.97 -23.45 -10.35
C TYR A 174 7.62 -22.64 -9.09
N MET A 175 7.97 -21.35 -9.04
CA MET A 175 7.61 -20.49 -7.92
C MET A 175 6.08 -20.24 -7.87
N LEU A 176 5.46 -19.98 -9.02
CA LEU A 176 4.01 -19.78 -9.10
C LEU A 176 3.22 -21.02 -8.69
N SER A 177 3.69 -22.22 -9.00
CA SER A 177 3.03 -23.47 -8.59
C SER A 177 2.98 -23.65 -7.06
N GLN A 178 3.85 -22.97 -6.31
CA GLN A 178 3.88 -22.98 -4.85
C GLN A 178 2.87 -21.99 -4.21
N ILE A 179 2.29 -21.09 -5.00
CA ILE A 179 1.29 -20.12 -4.53
C ILE A 179 -0.07 -20.81 -4.46
N SER A 180 -0.72 -20.76 -3.30
CA SER A 180 -1.99 -21.45 -3.07
C SER A 180 -3.16 -20.77 -3.79
N LEU A 181 -3.19 -19.43 -3.82
CA LEU A 181 -4.25 -18.65 -4.45
C LEU A 181 -3.69 -17.31 -4.96
N ILE A 182 -4.06 -16.94 -6.18
CA ILE A 182 -3.91 -15.56 -6.67
C ILE A 182 -5.30 -14.98 -6.89
N ALA A 183 -5.57 -13.84 -6.25
CA ALA A 183 -6.81 -13.07 -6.37
C ALA A 183 -6.53 -11.74 -7.11
N PRO A 184 -6.60 -11.70 -8.47
CA PRO A 184 -6.32 -10.50 -9.25
C PRO A 184 -7.36 -9.42 -9.01
N GLN A 185 -6.90 -8.16 -9.05
CA GLN A 185 -7.78 -6.99 -8.96
C GLN A 185 -8.58 -6.71 -10.24
N ASP A 186 -8.12 -7.25 -11.38
CA ASP A 186 -8.75 -7.08 -12.70
C ASP A 186 -8.47 -8.27 -13.61
N SER A 187 -9.28 -8.42 -14.65
CA SER A 187 -9.17 -9.51 -15.62
C SER A 187 -7.87 -9.48 -16.42
N ILE A 188 -7.30 -8.31 -16.65
CA ILE A 188 -6.05 -8.14 -17.39
C ILE A 188 -4.87 -8.69 -16.58
N SER A 189 -4.81 -8.38 -15.28
CA SER A 189 -3.82 -8.96 -14.37
C SER A 189 -3.99 -10.48 -14.27
N GLY A 190 -5.23 -10.96 -14.14
CA GLY A 190 -5.52 -12.39 -14.12
C GLY A 190 -5.02 -13.11 -15.39
N LYS A 191 -5.33 -12.59 -16.58
CA LYS A 191 -4.86 -13.14 -17.86
C LYS A 191 -3.33 -13.22 -17.91
N ARG A 192 -2.61 -12.19 -17.44
CA ARG A 192 -1.14 -12.19 -17.41
C ARG A 192 -0.57 -13.27 -16.51
N TYR A 193 -1.17 -13.54 -15.33
CA TYR A 193 -0.74 -14.66 -14.48
C TYR A 193 -0.93 -16.01 -15.16
N LEU A 194 -2.05 -16.21 -15.86
CA LEU A 194 -2.29 -17.44 -16.65
C LEU A 194 -1.27 -17.59 -17.80
N GLU A 195 -0.94 -16.50 -18.51
CA GLU A 195 0.08 -16.50 -19.57
C GLU A 195 1.49 -16.82 -19.02
N LEU A 196 1.77 -16.48 -17.77
CA LEU A 196 3.01 -16.87 -17.08
C LEU A 196 2.99 -18.32 -16.59
N GLY A 197 1.86 -19.02 -16.71
CA GLY A 197 1.72 -20.44 -16.39
C GLY A 197 1.16 -20.73 -14.99
N TYR A 198 0.48 -19.76 -14.37
CA TYR A 198 -0.26 -20.03 -13.14
C TYR A 198 -1.54 -20.85 -13.44
N GLU A 199 -1.91 -21.72 -12.53
CA GLU A 199 -3.05 -22.62 -12.69
C GLU A 199 -4.39 -21.88 -12.55
N LYS A 200 -5.31 -22.13 -13.51
CA LYS A 200 -6.60 -21.43 -13.57
C LYS A 200 -7.46 -21.70 -12.34
N ASP A 201 -7.44 -22.94 -11.83
CA ASP A 201 -8.27 -23.36 -10.70
C ASP A 201 -7.88 -22.71 -9.38
N ARG A 202 -6.66 -22.14 -9.31
CA ARG A 202 -6.14 -21.40 -8.17
C ARG A 202 -6.14 -19.88 -8.39
N LEU A 203 -6.79 -19.41 -9.48
CA LEU A 203 -6.94 -17.98 -9.76
C LEU A 203 -8.40 -17.59 -9.60
N GLN A 204 -8.66 -16.64 -8.67
CA GLN A 204 -10.00 -16.13 -8.40
C GLN A 204 -10.06 -14.63 -8.58
N LEU A 205 -10.76 -14.15 -9.61
CA LEU A 205 -10.97 -12.71 -9.81
C LEU A 205 -11.85 -12.13 -8.71
N THR A 206 -11.31 -11.21 -7.91
CA THR A 206 -12.03 -10.63 -6.75
C THR A 206 -12.37 -9.15 -6.92
N GLY A 207 -11.83 -8.48 -7.93
CA GLY A 207 -11.93 -7.03 -8.03
C GLY A 207 -10.87 -6.30 -7.20
N ASN A 208 -10.92 -4.96 -7.24
CA ASN A 208 -9.93 -4.14 -6.56
C ASN A 208 -10.42 -3.74 -5.17
N ILE A 209 -9.73 -4.23 -4.16
CA ILE A 209 -10.03 -3.99 -2.73
C ILE A 209 -10.08 -2.49 -2.35
N LYS A 210 -9.48 -1.61 -3.17
CA LYS A 210 -9.56 -0.15 -2.95
C LYS A 210 -11.00 0.39 -3.05
N TYR A 211 -11.89 -0.33 -3.73
CA TYR A 211 -13.31 0.05 -3.80
C TYR A 211 -14.13 -0.42 -2.58
N ASP A 212 -13.54 -1.23 -1.69
CA ASP A 212 -14.17 -1.66 -0.44
C ASP A 212 -13.94 -0.68 0.72
N LEU A 213 -13.34 0.49 0.43
CA LEU A 213 -13.19 1.54 1.43
C LEU A 213 -14.56 2.07 1.87
N VAL A 214 -14.88 1.88 3.13
CA VAL A 214 -16.09 2.41 3.74
C VAL A 214 -15.79 3.78 4.33
N VAL A 215 -16.56 4.78 3.93
CA VAL A 215 -16.54 6.11 4.55
C VAL A 215 -17.21 5.99 5.92
N SER A 216 -16.56 6.47 6.99
CA SER A 216 -17.14 6.41 8.33
C SER A 216 -18.33 7.36 8.46
N ASP A 217 -19.30 6.99 9.31
CA ASP A 217 -20.47 7.84 9.59
C ASP A 217 -20.06 9.22 10.15
N GLU A 218 -18.96 9.28 10.90
CA GLU A 218 -18.40 10.52 11.42
C GLU A 218 -17.94 11.42 10.27
N LEU A 219 -17.18 10.89 9.31
CA LEU A 219 -16.72 11.64 8.14
C LEU A 219 -17.91 12.07 7.26
N LEU A 220 -18.97 11.26 7.15
CA LEU A 220 -20.20 11.66 6.44
C LEU A 220 -20.89 12.84 7.12
N LYS A 221 -20.94 12.88 8.46
CA LYS A 221 -21.47 14.03 9.23
C LYS A 221 -20.62 15.29 9.01
N ASP A 222 -19.29 15.15 9.08
CA ASP A 222 -18.38 16.26 8.81
C ASP A 222 -18.56 16.82 7.40
N ILE A 223 -18.70 15.95 6.40
CA ILE A 223 -18.97 16.35 5.01
C ILE A 223 -20.29 17.07 4.90
N ALA A 224 -21.35 16.58 5.55
CA ALA A 224 -22.65 17.24 5.55
C ALA A 224 -22.58 18.65 6.15
N THR A 225 -21.91 18.81 7.28
CA THR A 225 -21.69 20.10 7.93
C THR A 225 -20.89 21.07 7.03
N LEU A 226 -19.83 20.57 6.39
CA LEU A 226 -19.06 21.37 5.43
C LEU A 226 -19.90 21.77 4.22
N HIS A 227 -20.70 20.84 3.69
CA HIS A 227 -21.58 21.13 2.56
C HIS A 227 -22.61 22.20 2.91
N GLU A 228 -23.27 22.10 4.07
CA GLU A 228 -24.22 23.12 4.54
C GLU A 228 -23.58 24.49 4.69
N SER A 229 -22.34 24.57 5.19
CA SER A 229 -21.64 25.84 5.40
C SER A 229 -21.08 26.44 4.12
N TRP A 230 -20.63 25.60 3.15
CA TRP A 230 -19.90 26.08 1.97
C TRP A 230 -20.75 26.12 0.69
N ALA A 231 -21.79 25.30 0.58
CA ALA A 231 -22.60 25.15 -0.62
C ALA A 231 -24.00 25.72 -0.50
N LYS A 232 -24.32 26.48 0.58
CA LYS A 232 -25.67 26.90 0.94
C LYS A 232 -26.47 27.48 -0.24
N ASP A 233 -25.84 28.31 -1.08
CA ASP A 233 -26.51 28.97 -2.21
C ASP A 233 -25.62 28.94 -3.49
N ARG A 234 -24.70 28.00 -3.63
CA ARG A 234 -23.77 27.95 -4.75
C ARG A 234 -23.37 26.53 -5.12
N GLN A 235 -22.96 26.39 -6.36
CA GLN A 235 -22.33 25.15 -6.85
C GLN A 235 -20.87 25.06 -6.42
N ILE A 236 -20.42 23.83 -6.15
CA ILE A 236 -19.01 23.54 -5.85
C ILE A 236 -18.50 22.55 -6.88
N TRP A 237 -17.30 22.78 -7.39
CA TRP A 237 -16.56 21.77 -8.13
C TRP A 237 -15.17 21.56 -7.54
N ILE A 238 -14.62 20.36 -7.69
CA ILE A 238 -13.41 19.95 -7.01
C ILE A 238 -12.39 19.51 -8.04
N ALA A 239 -11.19 20.12 -7.99
CA ALA A 239 -10.00 19.68 -8.68
C ALA A 239 -9.07 19.00 -7.67
N ALA A 240 -9.12 17.66 -7.61
CA ALA A 240 -8.44 16.88 -6.59
C ALA A 240 -7.15 16.22 -7.12
N SER A 241 -6.12 16.18 -6.27
CA SER A 241 -4.83 15.55 -6.55
C SER A 241 -4.09 16.17 -7.75
N THR A 242 -4.12 17.48 -7.86
CA THR A 242 -3.53 18.21 -8.98
C THR A 242 -2.00 18.19 -8.96
N HIS A 243 -1.40 18.17 -10.13
CA HIS A 243 0.04 18.22 -10.37
C HIS A 243 0.45 19.54 -11.03
N GLU A 244 1.75 19.78 -11.07
CA GLU A 244 2.33 20.96 -11.70
C GLU A 244 1.90 21.10 -13.16
N GLY A 245 1.42 22.28 -13.55
CA GLY A 245 0.89 22.59 -14.86
C GLY A 245 -0.61 22.32 -15.02
N GLU A 246 -1.25 21.59 -14.12
CA GLU A 246 -2.70 21.37 -14.15
C GLU A 246 -3.46 22.54 -13.54
N GLU A 247 -2.91 23.16 -12.49
CA GLU A 247 -3.59 24.22 -11.75
C GLU A 247 -3.84 25.46 -12.61
N GLU A 248 -2.92 25.82 -13.52
CA GLU A 248 -3.12 26.92 -14.45
C GLU A 248 -4.32 26.72 -15.37
N LEU A 249 -4.47 25.48 -15.90
CA LEU A 249 -5.60 25.12 -16.75
C LEU A 249 -6.91 25.11 -15.97
N ILE A 250 -6.87 24.63 -14.73
CA ILE A 250 -8.02 24.62 -13.83
C ILE A 250 -8.48 26.02 -13.49
N LEU A 251 -7.55 26.94 -13.18
CA LEU A 251 -7.87 28.35 -12.92
C LEU A 251 -8.43 29.07 -14.15
N GLN A 252 -7.90 28.81 -15.34
CA GLN A 252 -8.46 29.31 -16.59
C GLN A 252 -9.87 28.79 -16.81
N ALA A 253 -10.12 27.51 -16.61
CA ALA A 253 -11.46 26.94 -16.71
C ALA A 253 -12.41 27.55 -15.69
N HIS A 254 -11.96 27.74 -14.44
CA HIS A 254 -12.75 28.38 -13.40
C HIS A 254 -13.13 29.83 -13.76
N HIS A 255 -12.19 30.60 -14.31
CA HIS A 255 -12.47 31.94 -14.80
C HIS A 255 -13.57 31.98 -15.88
N LEU A 256 -13.56 31.00 -16.79
CA LEU A 256 -14.60 30.88 -17.81
C LEU A 256 -15.96 30.47 -17.22
N LEU A 257 -15.94 29.56 -16.23
CA LEU A 257 -17.16 29.12 -15.56
C LEU A 257 -17.83 30.20 -14.74
N LEU A 258 -17.06 31.07 -14.08
CA LEU A 258 -17.58 32.21 -13.31
C LEU A 258 -18.40 33.21 -14.15
N LYS A 259 -18.14 33.29 -15.47
CA LYS A 259 -18.96 34.11 -16.37
C LYS A 259 -20.40 33.61 -16.46
N LYS A 260 -20.65 32.31 -16.28
CA LYS A 260 -21.98 31.67 -16.31
C LYS A 260 -22.55 31.40 -14.92
N HIS A 261 -21.65 31.16 -13.97
CA HIS A 261 -21.98 30.80 -12.58
C HIS A 261 -21.18 31.68 -11.61
N PRO A 262 -21.59 32.94 -11.38
CA PRO A 262 -20.79 33.91 -10.61
C PRO A 262 -20.45 33.48 -9.19
N ASN A 263 -21.29 32.62 -8.58
CA ASN A 263 -21.14 32.14 -7.21
C ASN A 263 -20.45 30.76 -7.14
N LEU A 264 -19.87 30.25 -8.24
CA LEU A 264 -19.24 28.93 -8.28
C LEU A 264 -17.99 28.90 -7.39
N LEU A 265 -17.91 27.92 -6.50
CA LEU A 265 -16.72 27.68 -5.68
C LEU A 265 -15.85 26.57 -6.28
N LEU A 266 -14.55 26.81 -6.37
CA LEU A 266 -13.55 25.81 -6.70
C LEU A 266 -12.85 25.32 -5.42
N LEU A 267 -12.86 24.02 -5.18
CA LEU A 267 -11.99 23.36 -4.20
C LEU A 267 -10.76 22.82 -4.93
N LEU A 268 -9.62 23.45 -4.74
CA LEU A 268 -8.36 23.03 -5.37
C LEU A 268 -7.50 22.30 -4.34
N VAL A 269 -7.20 21.01 -4.61
CA VAL A 269 -6.50 20.11 -3.69
C VAL A 269 -5.25 19.54 -4.36
N PRO A 270 -4.07 20.17 -4.18
CA PRO A 270 -2.82 19.68 -4.74
C PRO A 270 -2.42 18.29 -4.18
N ARG A 271 -1.80 17.48 -5.02
CA ARG A 271 -1.37 16.11 -4.68
C ARG A 271 -0.33 16.06 -3.56
N HIS A 272 0.57 17.04 -3.53
CA HIS A 272 1.73 17.06 -2.67
C HIS A 272 1.70 18.28 -1.73
N PRO A 273 1.79 18.09 -0.39
CA PRO A 273 1.73 19.16 0.59
C PRO A 273 2.81 20.25 0.39
N GLU A 274 3.99 19.87 -0.07
CA GLU A 274 5.08 20.80 -0.37
C GLU A 274 4.74 21.84 -1.45
N ARG A 275 3.70 21.59 -2.24
CA ARG A 275 3.23 22.51 -3.29
C ARG A 275 2.15 23.49 -2.84
N PHE A 276 1.63 23.35 -1.61
CA PHE A 276 0.53 24.21 -1.14
C PHE A 276 0.83 25.70 -1.21
N ASN A 277 2.08 26.10 -0.93
CA ASN A 277 2.47 27.52 -1.02
C ASN A 277 2.57 27.99 -2.46
N SER A 278 3.25 27.25 -3.34
CA SER A 278 3.39 27.63 -4.75
C SER A 278 2.05 27.68 -5.50
N VAL A 279 1.10 26.82 -5.13
CA VAL A 279 -0.26 26.84 -5.69
C VAL A 279 -1.06 28.04 -5.17
N ALA A 280 -0.88 28.42 -3.91
CA ALA A 280 -1.49 29.63 -3.38
C ALA A 280 -0.99 30.89 -4.12
N ASP A 281 0.33 31.01 -4.32
CA ASP A 281 0.93 32.09 -5.10
C ASP A 281 0.41 32.15 -6.54
N LEU A 282 0.12 30.95 -7.12
CA LEU A 282 -0.46 30.86 -8.47
C LEU A 282 -1.91 31.40 -8.51
N ILE A 283 -2.73 31.06 -7.49
CA ILE A 283 -4.11 31.55 -7.37
C ILE A 283 -4.12 33.06 -7.21
N GLU A 284 -3.22 33.62 -6.40
CA GLU A 284 -3.06 35.06 -6.17
C GLU A 284 -2.68 35.80 -7.46
N LYS A 285 -1.69 35.26 -8.20
CA LYS A 285 -1.29 35.79 -9.52
C LYS A 285 -2.41 35.76 -10.56
N ALA A 286 -3.32 34.79 -10.45
CA ALA A 286 -4.51 34.69 -11.27
C ALA A 286 -5.66 35.62 -10.83
N ASN A 287 -5.42 36.47 -9.81
CA ASN A 287 -6.38 37.42 -9.22
C ASN A 287 -7.67 36.75 -8.71
N PHE A 288 -7.57 35.56 -8.12
CA PHE A 288 -8.67 34.96 -7.41
C PHE A 288 -8.56 35.18 -5.89
N ASN A 289 -9.70 35.49 -5.26
CA ASN A 289 -9.79 35.40 -3.82
C ASN A 289 -9.80 33.94 -3.40
N PHE A 290 -9.04 33.59 -2.37
CA PHE A 290 -9.01 32.23 -1.85
C PHE A 290 -8.77 32.22 -0.34
N ILE A 291 -9.17 31.12 0.28
CA ILE A 291 -8.82 30.81 1.66
C ILE A 291 -8.15 29.43 1.69
N ARG A 292 -7.39 29.19 2.73
CA ARG A 292 -6.80 27.88 2.97
C ARG A 292 -7.66 27.10 3.97
N ARG A 293 -8.05 25.87 3.67
CA ARG A 293 -8.79 25.02 4.61
C ARG A 293 -8.13 24.92 5.99
N SER A 294 -6.80 24.99 6.07
CA SER A 294 -6.02 24.95 7.30
C SER A 294 -6.21 26.14 8.22
N THR A 295 -6.73 27.29 7.74
CA THR A 295 -7.03 28.46 8.56
C THR A 295 -8.36 28.32 9.31
N GLY A 296 -9.23 27.38 8.91
CA GLY A 296 -10.55 27.20 9.49
C GLY A 296 -11.59 28.19 9.00
N GLU A 297 -11.24 29.11 8.09
CA GLU A 297 -12.15 30.09 7.52
C GLU A 297 -13.22 29.43 6.63
N ILE A 298 -14.39 30.08 6.56
CA ILE A 298 -15.49 29.67 5.68
C ILE A 298 -15.39 30.51 4.41
N PRO A 299 -15.46 29.90 3.21
CA PRO A 299 -15.45 30.67 1.97
C PRO A 299 -16.71 31.54 1.85
N SER A 300 -16.50 32.83 1.64
CA SER A 300 -17.55 33.83 1.43
C SER A 300 -18.20 33.74 0.05
#